data_fbaac24af3e102cc281abf9326437686
#
_entry.id   fbaac24af3e102cc281abf9326437686
#
_cell.length_a   1.000
_cell.length_b   1.000
_cell.length_c   1.000
_cell.angle_alpha   90.00
_cell.angle_beta   90.00
_cell.angle_gamma   90.00
#
_symmetry.space_group_name_H-M   'P 1'
#
loop_
_entity.id
_entity.type
_entity.pdbx_description
1 polymer ?
#
loop_
_entity_poly.entity_id
_entity_poly.type
_entity_poly.pdbx_seq_one_letter_code
_entity_poly.pdbx_strand_id
1 'polypeptide(L)'
;PSVYRPGMTDRQLSIEIERLMRLEGCLGIFRTFGQSMEIFMGSLLAGDNATAPAPYDFALGGEGLDPSLPISVNGALLQPGQSFMVDMGGNFYGYMGDMSRVFSIGKLPEKAYVAHQVCLDIQEAVVEKAKPGAVCEDLYNLAIDIVTKAGFADNFMGATQKAKFIGHGI
;
A
#
# COMPACT_ATOMS: atom_id res chain seq x y z
N PRO A 1 10.30 -10.98 -3.00
CA PRO A 1 10.32 -11.69 -4.29
C PRO A 1 10.72 -13.15 -4.18
N SER A 2 11.54 -13.53 -3.17
CA SER A 2 12.02 -14.92 -3.04
C SER A 2 10.94 -15.94 -2.64
N VAL A 3 9.78 -15.50 -2.18
CA VAL A 3 8.68 -16.38 -1.71
C VAL A 3 7.54 -16.52 -2.71
N TYR A 4 7.40 -15.59 -3.65
CA TYR A 4 6.41 -15.75 -4.71
C TYR A 4 6.73 -16.95 -5.62
N ARG A 5 5.70 -17.72 -5.94
CA ARG A 5 5.76 -18.82 -6.93
C ARG A 5 4.54 -18.74 -7.84
N PRO A 6 4.69 -19.03 -9.14
CA PRO A 6 3.54 -19.12 -10.05
C PRO A 6 2.47 -20.07 -9.50
N GLY A 7 1.22 -19.66 -9.61
CA GLY A 7 0.08 -20.42 -9.08
C GLY A 7 -0.31 -20.14 -7.63
N MET A 8 0.40 -19.24 -6.95
CA MET A 8 -0.03 -18.77 -5.62
C MET A 8 -1.23 -17.83 -5.73
N THR A 9 -2.08 -17.87 -4.70
CA THR A 9 -3.06 -16.81 -4.44
C THR A 9 -2.42 -15.66 -3.68
N ASP A 10 -3.06 -14.50 -3.68
CA ASP A 10 -2.68 -13.34 -2.88
C ASP A 10 -2.60 -13.70 -1.39
N ARG A 11 -3.57 -14.49 -0.89
CA ARG A 11 -3.59 -15.01 0.49
C ARG A 11 -2.35 -15.86 0.82
N GLN A 12 -1.99 -16.77 -0.07
CA GLN A 12 -0.82 -17.63 0.15
C GLN A 12 0.47 -16.81 0.22
N LEU A 13 0.60 -15.81 -0.66
CA LEU A 13 1.75 -14.93 -0.66
C LEU A 13 1.80 -14.06 0.60
N SER A 14 0.65 -13.51 1.04
CA SER A 14 0.57 -12.74 2.28
C SER A 14 1.02 -13.55 3.50
N ILE A 15 0.52 -14.79 3.63
CA ILE A 15 0.92 -15.71 4.70
C ILE A 15 2.43 -15.96 4.70
N GLU A 16 3.04 -16.17 3.54
CA GLU A 16 4.48 -16.41 3.44
C GLU A 16 5.30 -15.17 3.81
N ILE A 17 4.84 -13.97 3.44
CA ILE A 17 5.49 -12.72 3.85
C ILE A 17 5.41 -12.55 5.36
N GLU A 18 4.22 -12.69 5.95
CA GLU A 18 4.03 -12.60 7.40
C GLU A 18 4.86 -13.65 8.15
N ARG A 19 4.89 -14.89 7.65
CA ARG A 19 5.71 -15.95 8.23
C ARG A 19 7.18 -15.55 8.29
N LEU A 20 7.72 -15.02 7.21
CA LEU A 20 9.11 -14.57 7.18
C LEU A 20 9.36 -13.39 8.14
N MET A 21 8.49 -12.40 8.14
CA MET A 21 8.61 -11.27 9.06
C MET A 21 8.64 -11.74 10.52
N ARG A 22 7.79 -12.70 10.89
CA ARG A 22 7.77 -13.28 12.25
C ARG A 22 9.01 -14.08 12.56
N LEU A 23 9.57 -14.82 11.60
CA LEU A 23 10.83 -15.55 11.79
C LEU A 23 12.02 -14.61 11.99
N GLU A 24 11.98 -13.43 11.39
CA GLU A 24 13.00 -12.37 11.58
C GLU A 24 12.78 -11.57 12.89
N GLY A 25 11.78 -11.93 13.69
CA GLY A 25 11.53 -11.32 15.01
C GLY A 25 10.44 -10.25 15.04
N CYS A 26 9.65 -10.09 13.97
CA CYS A 26 8.50 -9.21 14.00
C CYS A 26 7.45 -9.74 15.00
N LEU A 27 6.91 -8.85 15.84
CA LEU A 27 5.89 -9.24 16.84
C LEU A 27 4.55 -9.65 16.22
N GLY A 28 4.32 -9.34 14.94
CA GLY A 28 3.10 -9.75 14.21
C GLY A 28 1.88 -8.88 14.46
N ILE A 29 2.05 -7.82 15.20
CA ILE A 29 1.06 -6.76 15.39
C ILE A 29 1.75 -5.41 15.24
N PHE A 30 1.00 -4.43 14.79
CA PHE A 30 1.45 -3.06 14.59
C PHE A 30 0.57 -2.13 15.44
N ARG A 31 1.15 -1.12 16.05
CA ARG A 31 0.39 -0.12 16.80
C ARG A 31 0.30 1.16 15.98
N THR A 32 -0.91 1.62 15.69
CA THR A 32 -1.13 2.84 14.94
C THR A 32 -0.97 4.07 15.82
N PHE A 33 -1.82 4.26 16.82
CA PHE A 33 -1.74 5.37 17.78
C PHE A 33 -2.64 5.10 18.99
N GLY A 34 -2.35 5.76 20.10
CA GLY A 34 -3.14 5.64 21.32
C GLY A 34 -2.96 4.29 22.04
N GLN A 35 -3.85 4.04 22.97
CA GLN A 35 -3.92 2.78 23.71
C GLN A 35 -4.87 1.81 23.02
N SER A 36 -4.53 0.54 23.00
CA SER A 36 -5.36 -0.53 22.41
C SER A 36 -5.71 -0.31 20.93
N MET A 37 -4.79 0.30 20.18
CA MET A 37 -4.91 0.52 18.75
C MET A 37 -3.95 -0.38 17.97
N GLU A 38 -3.78 -1.61 18.44
CA GLU A 38 -3.04 -2.64 17.76
C GLU A 38 -3.86 -3.20 16.60
N ILE A 39 -3.20 -3.31 15.44
CA ILE A 39 -3.77 -3.87 14.22
C ILE A 39 -2.88 -5.00 13.67
N PHE A 40 -3.39 -5.72 12.70
CA PHE A 40 -2.59 -6.67 11.91
C PHE A 40 -1.47 -5.96 11.14
N MET A 41 -0.50 -6.72 10.64
CA MET A 41 0.72 -6.15 10.03
C MET A 41 0.48 -5.35 8.75
N GLY A 42 -0.61 -5.57 8.05
CA GLY A 42 -0.95 -4.82 6.84
C GLY A 42 -1.60 -5.68 5.75
N SER A 43 -1.57 -5.17 4.53
CA SER A 43 -2.35 -5.68 3.41
C SER A 43 -1.46 -6.13 2.25
N LEU A 44 -1.92 -7.15 1.53
CA LEU A 44 -1.48 -7.45 0.18
C LEU A 44 -2.67 -7.28 -0.76
N LEU A 45 -2.53 -6.39 -1.73
CA LEU A 45 -3.58 -6.05 -2.67
C LEU A 45 -3.12 -6.36 -4.09
N ALA A 46 -3.85 -7.22 -4.79
CA ALA A 46 -3.48 -7.68 -6.13
C ALA A 46 -4.57 -7.38 -7.17
N GLY A 47 -4.16 -6.94 -8.35
CA GLY A 47 -5.08 -6.68 -9.47
C GLY A 47 -6.24 -5.76 -9.09
N ASP A 48 -7.45 -6.14 -9.47
CA ASP A 48 -8.67 -5.34 -9.24
C ASP A 48 -9.02 -5.18 -7.75
N ASN A 49 -8.60 -6.12 -6.90
CA ASN A 49 -8.78 -6.01 -5.45
C ASN A 49 -8.11 -4.75 -4.85
N ALA A 50 -7.06 -4.24 -5.50
CA ALA A 50 -6.39 -3.01 -5.08
C ALA A 50 -7.25 -1.74 -5.28
N THR A 51 -8.36 -1.82 -6.01
CA THR A 51 -9.29 -0.69 -6.21
C THR A 51 -10.48 -0.70 -5.25
N ALA A 52 -10.67 -1.79 -4.51
CA ALA A 52 -11.74 -1.92 -3.53
C ALA A 52 -11.44 -1.07 -2.29
N PRO A 53 -12.28 -0.09 -1.92
CA PRO A 53 -12.07 0.72 -0.74
C PRO A 53 -12.41 -0.07 0.52
N ALA A 54 -11.63 0.12 1.59
CA ALA A 54 -12.00 -0.41 2.89
C ALA A 54 -13.09 0.45 3.53
N PRO A 55 -14.08 -0.16 4.19
CA PRO A 55 -15.11 0.59 4.92
C PRO A 55 -14.64 1.12 6.27
N TYR A 56 -13.46 0.70 6.74
CA TYR A 56 -12.93 1.04 8.07
C TYR A 56 -11.98 2.22 8.04
N ASP A 57 -11.07 2.23 7.06
CA ASP A 57 -10.01 3.22 6.96
C ASP A 57 -9.61 3.37 5.49
N PHE A 58 -9.36 4.60 5.06
CA PHE A 58 -8.94 4.90 3.70
C PHE A 58 -7.52 4.37 3.38
N ALA A 59 -6.70 4.11 4.39
CA ALA A 59 -5.37 3.53 4.23
C ALA A 59 -5.39 2.00 4.03
N LEU A 60 -6.52 1.37 4.32
CA LEU A 60 -6.74 -0.05 4.09
C LEU A 60 -7.56 -0.24 2.82
N GLY A 61 -7.35 -1.32 2.12
CA GLY A 61 -8.09 -1.65 0.90
C GLY A 61 -8.36 -3.13 0.79
N GLY A 62 -9.10 -3.51 -0.26
CA GLY A 62 -9.41 -4.89 -0.58
C GLY A 62 -10.76 -5.37 -0.09
N GLU A 63 -11.28 -6.38 -0.78
CA GLU A 63 -12.59 -6.98 -0.50
C GLU A 63 -12.58 -7.92 0.69
N GLY A 64 -11.37 -8.41 1.08
CA GLY A 64 -11.23 -9.41 2.12
C GLY A 64 -11.63 -10.82 1.65
N LEU A 65 -11.42 -11.79 2.53
CA LEU A 65 -11.81 -13.19 2.31
C LEU A 65 -13.26 -13.46 2.67
N ASP A 66 -13.87 -12.59 3.47
CA ASP A 66 -15.23 -12.73 3.98
C ASP A 66 -15.86 -11.35 4.20
N PRO A 67 -17.14 -11.17 3.86
CA PRO A 67 -17.83 -9.88 4.04
C PRO A 67 -17.87 -9.35 5.47
N SER A 68 -17.65 -10.19 6.47
CA SER A 68 -17.56 -9.75 7.87
C SER A 68 -16.30 -8.92 8.17
N LEU A 69 -15.26 -9.07 7.35
CA LEU A 69 -14.01 -8.31 7.45
C LEU A 69 -13.48 -8.00 6.03
N PRO A 70 -14.09 -7.03 5.33
CA PRO A 70 -13.75 -6.70 3.94
C PRO A 70 -12.50 -5.82 3.85
N ILE A 71 -11.34 -6.41 4.10
CA ILE A 71 -10.03 -5.79 3.95
C ILE A 71 -8.99 -6.79 3.44
N SER A 72 -7.94 -6.29 2.79
CA SER A 72 -6.77 -7.05 2.33
C SER A 72 -7.10 -8.10 1.27
N VAL A 73 -6.43 -9.24 1.31
CA VAL A 73 -6.50 -10.32 0.32
C VAL A 73 -7.93 -10.86 0.14
N ASN A 74 -8.30 -11.20 -1.08
CA ASN A 74 -9.61 -11.80 -1.39
C ASN A 74 -9.51 -13.26 -1.89
N GLY A 75 -8.32 -13.86 -1.90
CA GLY A 75 -8.08 -15.22 -2.36
C GLY A 75 -7.84 -15.35 -3.87
N ALA A 76 -7.71 -14.22 -4.58
CA ALA A 76 -7.47 -14.22 -6.01
C ALA A 76 -6.14 -14.88 -6.41
N LEU A 77 -6.14 -15.59 -7.53
CA LEU A 77 -4.94 -16.15 -8.12
C LEU A 77 -4.07 -15.04 -8.69
N LEU A 78 -2.80 -15.04 -8.30
CA LEU A 78 -1.81 -14.10 -8.84
C LEU A 78 -1.40 -14.55 -10.25
N GLN A 79 -1.61 -13.68 -11.24
CA GLN A 79 -1.41 -14.00 -12.66
C GLN A 79 -0.40 -13.07 -13.33
N PRO A 80 0.30 -13.56 -14.37
CA PRO A 80 1.11 -12.69 -15.23
C PRO A 80 0.30 -11.54 -15.83
N GLY A 81 0.90 -10.36 -15.90
CA GLY A 81 0.24 -9.13 -16.36
C GLY A 81 -0.48 -8.36 -15.26
N GLN A 82 -0.41 -8.83 -14.03
CA GLN A 82 -0.92 -8.12 -12.84
C GLN A 82 0.20 -7.51 -12.01
N SER A 83 -0.14 -6.47 -11.28
CA SER A 83 0.66 -5.97 -10.14
C SER A 83 0.03 -6.39 -8.83
N PHE A 84 0.86 -6.44 -7.80
CA PHE A 84 0.39 -6.50 -6.42
C PHE A 84 1.19 -5.51 -5.56
N MET A 85 0.52 -4.94 -4.59
CA MET A 85 1.11 -4.08 -3.57
C MET A 85 1.21 -4.86 -2.26
N VAL A 86 2.35 -4.76 -1.61
CA VAL A 86 2.56 -5.19 -0.23
C VAL A 86 2.70 -3.91 0.58
N ASP A 87 1.76 -3.70 1.48
CA ASP A 87 1.69 -2.57 2.38
C ASP A 87 1.66 -3.10 3.80
N MET A 88 2.84 -3.14 4.43
CA MET A 88 3.00 -3.82 5.72
C MET A 88 3.83 -3.00 6.69
N GLY A 89 3.28 -2.87 7.89
CA GLY A 89 4.00 -2.42 9.07
C GLY A 89 4.73 -3.56 9.76
N GLY A 90 5.74 -3.23 10.52
CA GLY A 90 6.49 -4.18 11.32
C GLY A 90 6.83 -3.60 12.68
N ASN A 91 6.88 -4.46 13.69
CA ASN A 91 7.32 -4.10 15.03
C ASN A 91 8.46 -5.05 15.43
N PHE A 92 9.66 -4.51 15.50
CA PHE A 92 10.86 -5.25 15.89
C PHE A 92 11.45 -4.60 17.14
N TYR A 93 11.42 -5.30 18.27
CA TYR A 93 11.94 -4.82 19.56
C TYR A 93 11.33 -3.48 20.02
N GLY A 94 10.10 -3.18 19.64
CA GLY A 94 9.43 -1.91 19.95
C GLY A 94 9.67 -0.79 18.94
N TYR A 95 10.51 -1.01 17.93
CA TYR A 95 10.67 -0.10 16.79
C TYR A 95 9.68 -0.47 15.70
N MET A 96 8.91 0.49 15.26
CA MET A 96 7.91 0.31 14.21
C MET A 96 8.44 0.84 12.87
N GLY A 97 8.07 0.16 11.80
CA GLY A 97 8.30 0.58 10.44
C GLY A 97 7.05 0.34 9.62
N ASP A 98 6.82 1.18 8.64
CA ASP A 98 5.71 1.09 7.71
C ASP A 98 6.25 1.21 6.28
N MET A 99 5.87 0.29 5.40
CA MET A 99 6.47 0.21 4.09
C MET A 99 5.54 -0.37 3.04
N SER A 100 5.28 0.39 1.99
CA SER A 100 4.58 -0.09 0.80
C SER A 100 5.54 -0.36 -0.35
N ARG A 101 5.34 -1.47 -1.06
CA ARG A 101 6.07 -1.81 -2.28
C ARG A 101 5.14 -2.44 -3.30
N VAL A 102 5.31 -2.03 -4.56
CA VAL A 102 4.56 -2.58 -5.70
C VAL A 102 5.46 -3.50 -6.50
N PHE A 103 4.94 -4.65 -6.86
CA PHE A 103 5.60 -5.67 -7.66
C PHE A 103 4.77 -6.01 -8.89
N SER A 104 5.44 -6.34 -9.99
CA SER A 104 4.80 -6.84 -11.22
C SER A 104 5.01 -8.34 -11.37
N ILE A 105 4.00 -9.03 -11.88
CA ILE A 105 4.09 -10.43 -12.29
C ILE A 105 4.20 -10.44 -13.82
N GLY A 106 5.41 -10.59 -14.31
CA GLY A 106 5.71 -10.43 -15.72
C GLY A 106 5.63 -8.96 -16.18
N LYS A 107 5.29 -8.75 -17.45
CA LYS A 107 5.22 -7.42 -18.05
C LYS A 107 3.84 -6.80 -17.88
N LEU A 108 3.80 -5.57 -17.40
CA LEU A 108 2.59 -4.75 -17.31
C LEU A 108 2.44 -3.87 -18.57
N PRO A 109 1.25 -3.29 -18.80
CA PRO A 109 1.08 -2.21 -19.77
C PRO A 109 2.00 -1.04 -19.45
N GLU A 110 2.53 -0.36 -20.46
CA GLU A 110 3.46 0.77 -20.31
C GLU A 110 2.89 1.88 -19.41
N LYS A 111 1.60 2.14 -19.53
CA LYS A 111 0.89 3.13 -18.69
C LYS A 111 1.06 2.86 -17.18
N ALA A 112 1.17 1.59 -16.76
CA ALA A 112 1.36 1.24 -15.35
C ALA A 112 2.76 1.66 -14.85
N TYR A 113 3.79 1.48 -15.68
CA TYR A 113 5.15 1.93 -15.34
C TYR A 113 5.24 3.45 -15.30
N VAL A 114 4.59 4.15 -16.24
CA VAL A 114 4.52 5.62 -16.22
C VAL A 114 3.81 6.11 -14.96
N ALA A 115 2.68 5.53 -14.60
CA ALA A 115 1.96 5.89 -13.36
C ALA A 115 2.81 5.64 -12.12
N HIS A 116 3.54 4.53 -12.08
CA HIS A 116 4.45 4.23 -10.96
C HIS A 116 5.60 5.26 -10.88
N GLN A 117 6.19 5.65 -12.01
CA GLN A 117 7.22 6.68 -12.04
C GLN A 117 6.68 8.02 -11.49
N VAL A 118 5.48 8.41 -11.87
CA VAL A 118 4.83 9.62 -11.32
C VAL A 118 4.69 9.56 -9.80
N CYS A 119 4.37 8.38 -9.24
CA CYS A 119 4.35 8.21 -7.78
C CYS A 119 5.73 8.39 -7.14
N LEU A 120 6.80 7.90 -7.78
CA LEU A 120 8.17 8.12 -7.30
C LEU A 120 8.55 9.60 -7.37
N ASP A 121 8.24 10.29 -8.47
CA ASP A 121 8.50 11.72 -8.64
C ASP A 121 7.77 12.55 -7.57
N ILE A 122 6.53 12.16 -7.20
CA ILE A 122 5.78 12.78 -6.10
C ILE A 122 6.51 12.55 -4.77
N GLN A 123 6.95 11.32 -4.48
CA GLN A 123 7.67 11.03 -3.24
C GLN A 123 8.94 11.87 -3.12
N GLU A 124 9.75 11.95 -4.17
CA GLU A 124 10.96 12.77 -4.19
C GLU A 124 10.65 14.25 -3.94
N ALA A 125 9.65 14.80 -4.65
CA ALA A 125 9.25 16.20 -4.51
C ALA A 125 8.73 16.51 -3.09
N VAL A 126 7.93 15.60 -2.50
CA VAL A 126 7.42 15.76 -1.14
C VAL A 126 8.55 15.71 -0.12
N VAL A 127 9.46 14.73 -0.23
CA VAL A 127 10.61 14.60 0.69
C VAL A 127 11.50 15.85 0.63
N GLU A 128 11.71 16.43 -0.55
CA GLU A 128 12.47 17.67 -0.71
C GLU A 128 11.84 18.85 0.03
N LYS A 129 10.51 18.93 0.05
CA LYS A 129 9.75 20.05 0.63
C LYS A 129 9.30 19.83 2.07
N ALA A 130 9.19 18.58 2.53
CA ALA A 130 8.76 18.21 3.87
C ALA A 130 9.87 18.51 4.91
N LYS A 131 10.00 19.78 5.27
CA LYS A 131 10.96 20.29 6.27
C LYS A 131 10.19 20.88 7.45
N PRO A 132 10.85 21.07 8.60
CA PRO A 132 10.24 21.75 9.74
C PRO A 132 9.60 23.08 9.33
N GLY A 133 8.30 23.23 9.62
CA GLY A 133 7.52 24.39 9.23
C GLY A 133 6.79 24.29 7.88
N ALA A 134 6.97 23.21 7.12
CA ALA A 134 6.19 22.98 5.92
C ALA A 134 4.70 22.78 6.25
N VAL A 135 3.86 23.38 5.44
CA VAL A 135 2.39 23.24 5.57
C VAL A 135 1.96 21.97 4.86
N CYS A 136 1.25 21.07 5.57
CA CYS A 136 0.80 19.79 5.00
C CYS A 136 -0.07 19.95 3.76
N GLU A 137 -0.91 20.99 3.72
CA GLU A 137 -1.75 21.28 2.56
C GLU A 137 -0.91 21.61 1.32
N ASP A 138 0.21 22.33 1.47
CA ASP A 138 1.11 22.65 0.35
C ASP A 138 1.77 21.38 -0.20
N LEU A 139 2.14 20.43 0.65
CA LEU A 139 2.68 19.15 0.23
C LEU A 139 1.64 18.31 -0.53
N TYR A 140 0.40 18.31 -0.05
CA TYR A 140 -0.70 17.65 -0.76
C TYR A 140 -0.95 18.31 -2.13
N ASN A 141 -1.03 19.63 -2.19
CA ASN A 141 -1.24 20.37 -3.44
C ASN A 141 -0.10 20.16 -4.44
N LEU A 142 1.14 20.08 -3.96
CA LEU A 142 2.29 19.73 -4.81
C LEU A 142 2.11 18.35 -5.47
N ALA A 143 1.67 17.36 -4.73
CA ALA A 143 1.39 16.02 -5.27
C ALA A 143 0.26 16.06 -6.31
N ILE A 144 -0.82 16.80 -6.03
CA ILE A 144 -1.95 16.98 -6.96
C ILE A 144 -1.49 17.67 -8.26
N ASP A 145 -0.64 18.67 -8.18
CA ASP A 145 -0.09 19.37 -9.36
C ASP A 145 0.73 18.41 -10.23
N ILE A 146 1.59 17.60 -9.64
CA ILE A 146 2.43 16.65 -10.37
C ILE A 146 1.56 15.60 -11.07
N VAL A 147 0.65 14.97 -10.35
CA VAL A 147 -0.21 13.91 -10.90
C VAL A 147 -1.18 14.45 -11.97
N THR A 148 -1.65 15.69 -11.82
CA THR A 148 -2.53 16.34 -12.80
C THR A 148 -1.79 16.61 -14.10
N LYS A 149 -0.57 17.15 -14.03
CA LYS A 149 0.28 17.37 -15.20
C LYS A 149 0.62 16.07 -15.94
N ALA A 150 0.74 14.98 -15.20
CA ALA A 150 0.99 13.65 -15.76
C ALA A 150 -0.28 12.95 -16.30
N GLY A 151 -1.48 13.53 -16.11
CA GLY A 151 -2.75 12.97 -16.61
C GLY A 151 -3.30 11.79 -15.80
N PHE A 152 -2.95 11.66 -14.51
CA PHE A 152 -3.41 10.59 -13.63
C PHE A 152 -4.24 11.06 -12.43
N ALA A 153 -4.70 12.31 -12.42
CA ALA A 153 -5.44 12.90 -11.29
C ALA A 153 -6.68 12.08 -10.90
N ASP A 154 -7.40 11.52 -11.89
CA ASP A 154 -8.62 10.75 -11.64
C ASP A 154 -8.36 9.43 -10.89
N ASN A 155 -7.15 8.91 -10.96
CA ASN A 155 -6.75 7.64 -10.36
C ASN A 155 -5.91 7.81 -9.07
N PHE A 156 -5.52 9.05 -8.73
CA PHE A 156 -4.66 9.31 -7.58
C PHE A 156 -5.45 9.34 -6.27
N MET A 157 -4.91 8.70 -5.24
CA MET A 157 -5.48 8.60 -3.89
C MET A 157 -6.90 8.00 -3.85
N GLY A 158 -7.16 7.05 -4.71
CA GLY A 158 -8.42 6.29 -4.78
C GLY A 158 -9.16 6.44 -6.10
N ALA A 159 -9.79 5.37 -6.55
CA ALA A 159 -10.57 5.33 -7.78
C ALA A 159 -12.01 5.81 -7.57
N THR A 160 -12.67 5.35 -6.51
CA THR A 160 -14.07 5.63 -6.19
C THR A 160 -14.24 6.62 -5.04
N GLN A 161 -13.37 6.56 -4.06
CA GLN A 161 -13.35 7.47 -2.92
C GLN A 161 -11.97 8.12 -2.83
N LYS A 162 -11.91 9.43 -2.92
CA LYS A 162 -10.66 10.20 -2.87
C LYS A 162 -10.25 10.50 -1.44
N ALA A 163 -9.04 10.12 -1.07
CA ALA A 163 -8.43 10.55 0.18
C ALA A 163 -7.67 11.88 -0.03
N LYS A 164 -7.84 12.83 0.89
CA LYS A 164 -7.01 14.04 0.98
C LYS A 164 -5.84 13.81 1.93
N PHE A 165 -4.91 13.02 1.47
CA PHE A 165 -3.84 12.49 2.29
C PHE A 165 -2.59 12.26 1.42
N ILE A 166 -1.39 12.47 1.96
CA ILE A 166 -0.14 12.27 1.22
C ILE A 166 0.91 11.46 1.99
N GLY A 167 0.74 11.32 3.27
CA GLY A 167 1.64 10.58 4.13
C GLY A 167 1.41 10.88 5.60
N HIS A 168 2.08 10.13 6.46
CA HIS A 168 2.00 10.23 7.91
C HIS A 168 3.35 9.91 8.55
N GLY A 169 3.49 10.23 9.83
CA GLY A 169 4.55 9.70 10.70
C GLY A 169 4.18 8.33 11.27
N ILE A 170 5.14 7.67 11.86
CA ILE A 170 4.98 6.40 12.58
C ILE A 170 4.99 6.66 14.08
#